data_8fe22b8fcb211bfe5d403936e49d7fce
#
_entry.id   8fe22b8fcb211bfe5d403936e49d7fce
#
_cell.length_a   1.000
_cell.length_b   1.000
_cell.length_c   1.000
_cell.angle_alpha   90.00
_cell.angle_beta   90.00
_cell.angle_gamma   90.00
#
_symmetry.space_group_name_H-M   'P 1'
#
loop_
_entity.id
_entity.type
_entity.pdbx_description
1 polymer ?
#
loop_
_entity_poly.entity_id
_entity_poly.type
_entity_poly.pdbx_seq_one_letter_code
_entity_poly.pdbx_strand_id
1 'polypeptide(L)'
;MLDKVNRHNVSLLSGLFRERADLNRNYLFELDSTCLLQNFYLEAGVVMPGLQVVDDPAGAKLHWGWEAPTCQLRGHFLGHWLSAAAAYCASNEDIELKAKLDKIISELARCQKLNGGEWIGSIPEKYFDLMARGQYVWSPQYVMHKTVMGLTDVYKYTGNEQALGVVSKLADWYVHWTDEMLKRSPDAIYKGEQGGMLEVWADLYGITKDEKYMKLAERYSGNCVFDTLDKGGDALTNDHANASIPLSHGAARMYEITGDEKWKTRTERFFKCAVTDRGTYATSGANSGEFWVPPHQQGHFLGASDQEFCTVYNLVRTADYLFKWTGDTKYADYIERCLYNGFLAQQNASTGMPTYFLPLKHGSKKKWGSKTHDFWCCHGTMVQAQTLYPDLVYFTDSEGVIVSQYIPSKADITVSDKPVHIEQTTDMKNYNSQTFFDEHSDFTMSRWSMKFTVSCEEKTAFVLKLRLPEWVSGEPEVTVNGNAVKAEIANGYIKLAGEWQNDTVGLFFPSEIRMERLEDMPYLAAAVDGPIVLAGITGCDCGLQGDYSKPADIFEPQIEHTYSTFPWKQNEYITKGQEYNITFKPLYDVMDEEYTVYFSEKK
;
A
#
# COMPACT_ATOMS: atom_id res chain seq x y z
N MET A 1 -8.07 21.22 -4.67
CA MET A 1 -7.72 19.82 -5.03
C MET A 1 -6.27 19.85 -5.46
N LEU A 2 -5.47 18.88 -5.03
CA LEU A 2 -4.09 18.74 -5.48
C LEU A 2 -4.03 17.94 -6.78
N ASP A 3 -3.05 18.24 -7.61
CA ASP A 3 -2.74 17.45 -8.80
C ASP A 3 -1.56 16.52 -8.47
N LYS A 4 -1.74 15.24 -8.72
CA LYS A 4 -0.69 14.24 -8.52
C LYS A 4 0.32 14.31 -9.66
N VAL A 5 1.61 14.32 -9.33
CA VAL A 5 2.65 14.21 -10.35
C VAL A 5 2.57 12.83 -11.01
N ASN A 6 2.59 12.79 -12.34
CA ASN A 6 2.48 11.54 -13.08
C ASN A 6 3.67 10.62 -12.73
N ARG A 7 3.40 9.35 -12.42
CA ARG A 7 4.42 8.36 -12.06
C ARG A 7 5.52 8.16 -13.11
N HIS A 8 5.23 8.41 -14.40
CA HIS A 8 6.26 8.39 -15.45
C HIS A 8 7.37 9.42 -15.22
N ASN A 9 7.05 10.46 -14.47
CA ASN A 9 7.96 11.55 -14.14
C ASN A 9 8.61 11.39 -12.76
N VAL A 10 8.34 10.29 -12.05
CA VAL A 10 8.86 10.04 -10.70
C VAL A 10 9.62 8.72 -10.67
N SER A 11 10.87 8.77 -10.19
CA SER A 11 11.72 7.59 -10.02
C SER A 11 12.27 7.53 -8.61
N LEU A 12 12.29 6.33 -8.02
CA LEU A 12 12.90 6.10 -6.72
C LEU A 12 14.43 6.11 -6.84
N LEU A 13 15.11 6.72 -5.87
CA LEU A 13 16.54 6.65 -5.69
C LEU A 13 16.92 5.53 -4.71
N SER A 14 18.24 5.25 -4.61
CA SER A 14 18.75 4.23 -3.68
C SER A 14 18.29 4.48 -2.24
N GLY A 15 17.87 3.43 -1.57
CA GLY A 15 17.38 3.43 -0.21
C GLY A 15 16.35 2.34 0.04
N LEU A 16 15.82 2.30 1.25
CA LEU A 16 14.95 1.23 1.75
C LEU A 16 13.77 0.92 0.81
N PHE A 17 13.04 1.93 0.36
CA PHE A 17 11.87 1.75 -0.52
C PHE A 17 12.25 1.25 -1.91
N ARG A 18 13.38 1.72 -2.46
CA ARG A 18 13.90 1.24 -3.74
C ARG A 18 14.34 -0.22 -3.64
N GLU A 19 15.04 -0.61 -2.58
CA GLU A 19 15.45 -2.00 -2.35
C GLU A 19 14.24 -2.94 -2.32
N ARG A 20 13.14 -2.53 -1.68
CA ARG A 20 11.90 -3.33 -1.59
C ARG A 20 11.14 -3.39 -2.93
N ALA A 21 11.11 -2.28 -3.67
CA ALA A 21 10.52 -2.24 -5.00
C ALA A 21 11.30 -3.11 -6.00
N ASP A 22 12.63 -3.10 -5.94
CA ASP A 22 13.49 -3.93 -6.81
C ASP A 22 13.38 -5.43 -6.47
N LEU A 23 13.26 -5.76 -5.19
CA LEU A 23 13.01 -7.13 -4.74
C LEU A 23 11.66 -7.63 -5.29
N ASN A 24 10.64 -6.79 -5.24
CA ASN A 24 9.33 -7.07 -5.84
C ASN A 24 9.39 -7.24 -7.37
N ARG A 25 10.11 -6.34 -8.06
CA ARG A 25 10.35 -6.44 -9.51
C ARG A 25 10.98 -7.79 -9.87
N ASN A 26 11.99 -8.22 -9.11
CA ASN A 26 12.65 -9.48 -9.36
C ASN A 26 11.68 -10.66 -9.19
N TYR A 27 10.85 -10.64 -8.14
CA TYR A 27 9.80 -11.64 -7.97
C TYR A 27 8.81 -11.66 -9.15
N LEU A 28 8.32 -10.51 -9.61
CA LEU A 28 7.44 -10.42 -10.78
C LEU A 28 8.10 -11.00 -12.04
N PHE A 29 9.40 -10.76 -12.21
CA PHE A 29 10.14 -11.24 -13.38
C PHE A 29 10.47 -12.72 -13.32
N GLU A 30 10.77 -13.28 -12.15
CA GLU A 30 11.10 -14.69 -11.94
C GLU A 30 9.91 -15.64 -12.24
N LEU A 31 8.67 -15.22 -11.96
CA LEU A 31 7.49 -16.06 -12.15
C LEU A 31 7.33 -16.46 -13.61
N ASP A 32 7.15 -17.75 -13.87
CA ASP A 32 6.99 -18.30 -15.23
C ASP A 32 5.67 -17.81 -15.86
N SER A 33 5.74 -17.28 -17.09
CA SER A 33 4.58 -16.75 -17.81
C SER A 33 3.51 -17.80 -18.09
N THR A 34 3.92 -19.06 -18.35
CA THR A 34 2.97 -20.15 -18.58
C THR A 34 2.21 -20.51 -17.32
N CYS A 35 2.91 -20.49 -16.17
CA CYS A 35 2.29 -20.73 -14.87
C CYS A 35 1.36 -19.60 -14.45
N LEU A 36 1.71 -18.34 -14.74
CA LEU A 36 0.82 -17.19 -14.54
C LEU A 36 -0.48 -17.31 -15.36
N LEU A 37 -0.40 -17.88 -16.56
CA LEU A 37 -1.52 -18.07 -17.47
C LEU A 37 -2.24 -19.41 -17.28
N GLN A 38 -1.76 -20.33 -16.43
CA GLN A 38 -2.23 -21.71 -16.35
C GLN A 38 -3.75 -21.86 -16.27
N ASN A 39 -4.42 -21.03 -15.46
CA ASN A 39 -5.86 -21.13 -15.26
C ASN A 39 -6.67 -20.53 -16.42
N PHE A 40 -6.12 -19.54 -17.12
CA PHE A 40 -6.72 -19.00 -18.34
C PHE A 40 -6.58 -19.98 -19.52
N TYR A 41 -5.45 -20.68 -19.62
CA TYR A 41 -5.26 -21.76 -20.57
C TYR A 41 -6.23 -22.92 -20.31
N LEU A 42 -6.40 -23.28 -19.04
CA LEU A 42 -7.35 -24.34 -18.64
C LEU A 42 -8.77 -24.01 -19.09
N GLU A 43 -9.26 -22.80 -18.82
CA GLU A 43 -10.62 -22.38 -19.22
C GLU A 43 -10.76 -22.25 -20.74
N ALA A 44 -9.70 -21.88 -21.45
CA ALA A 44 -9.69 -21.78 -22.92
C ALA A 44 -9.46 -23.12 -23.62
N GLY A 45 -9.32 -24.22 -22.88
CA GLY A 45 -9.03 -25.55 -23.46
C GLY A 45 -7.66 -25.65 -24.12
N VAL A 46 -6.69 -24.84 -23.74
CA VAL A 46 -5.33 -24.85 -24.28
C VAL A 46 -4.50 -25.93 -23.60
N VAL A 47 -3.94 -26.83 -24.39
CA VAL A 47 -2.95 -27.80 -23.89
C VAL A 47 -1.61 -27.10 -23.68
N MET A 48 -1.12 -27.13 -22.45
CA MET A 48 0.16 -26.51 -22.09
C MET A 48 1.30 -27.51 -22.28
N PRO A 49 2.27 -27.22 -23.17
CA PRO A 49 3.44 -28.10 -23.36
C PRO A 49 4.29 -28.14 -22.07
N GLY A 50 4.68 -29.35 -21.66
CA GLY A 50 5.57 -29.53 -20.49
C GLY A 50 4.89 -29.60 -19.13
N LEU A 51 3.57 -29.45 -19.05
CA LEU A 51 2.78 -29.60 -17.79
C LEU A 51 2.08 -30.99 -17.75
N GLN A 52 2.73 -32.02 -18.24
CA GLN A 52 2.12 -33.33 -18.38
C GLN A 52 2.17 -34.22 -17.13
N VAL A 53 2.88 -33.83 -16.09
CA VAL A 53 3.07 -34.70 -14.93
C VAL A 53 2.39 -34.09 -13.73
N VAL A 54 1.27 -34.70 -13.36
CA VAL A 54 0.44 -34.30 -12.22
C VAL A 54 1.01 -34.84 -10.88
N ASP A 55 1.88 -35.86 -10.95
CA ASP A 55 2.28 -36.68 -9.79
C ASP A 55 3.63 -36.31 -9.16
N ASP A 56 4.35 -35.32 -9.69
CA ASP A 56 5.60 -34.86 -9.09
C ASP A 56 5.49 -33.43 -8.57
N PRO A 57 5.18 -33.25 -7.28
CA PRO A 57 5.14 -31.93 -6.65
C PRO A 57 6.49 -31.18 -6.73
N ALA A 58 7.61 -31.89 -6.85
CA ALA A 58 8.95 -31.31 -6.99
C ALA A 58 9.29 -30.94 -8.45
N GLY A 59 8.62 -31.53 -9.43
CA GLY A 59 8.85 -31.29 -10.86
C GLY A 59 7.77 -30.50 -11.58
N ALA A 60 6.58 -30.36 -11.00
CA ALA A 60 5.48 -29.61 -11.58
C ALA A 60 5.70 -28.09 -11.41
N LYS A 61 5.97 -27.40 -12.50
CA LYS A 61 6.16 -25.93 -12.52
C LYS A 61 4.86 -25.11 -12.34
N LEU A 62 3.76 -25.75 -11.87
CA LEU A 62 2.49 -25.07 -11.65
C LEU A 62 2.55 -24.12 -10.45
N HIS A 63 1.75 -23.09 -10.51
CA HIS A 63 1.40 -22.30 -9.33
C HIS A 63 0.33 -23.04 -8.50
N TRP A 64 0.56 -23.12 -7.20
CA TRP A 64 -0.30 -23.84 -6.24
C TRP A 64 -1.01 -22.87 -5.27
N GLY A 65 -1.53 -23.39 -4.18
CA GLY A 65 -2.31 -22.59 -3.21
C GLY A 65 -3.58 -22.04 -3.84
N TRP A 66 -3.81 -20.76 -3.76
CA TRP A 66 -5.02 -20.15 -4.35
C TRP A 66 -4.99 -20.11 -5.88
N GLU A 67 -3.83 -20.30 -6.50
CA GLU A 67 -3.70 -20.46 -7.96
C GLU A 67 -3.84 -21.91 -8.42
N ALA A 68 -4.00 -22.88 -7.52
CA ALA A 68 -4.19 -24.27 -7.89
C ALA A 68 -5.42 -24.44 -8.82
N PRO A 69 -5.37 -25.33 -9.85
CA PRO A 69 -6.47 -25.52 -10.80
C PRO A 69 -7.82 -25.89 -10.15
N THR A 70 -7.79 -26.42 -8.94
CA THR A 70 -9.01 -26.77 -8.16
C THR A 70 -9.51 -25.66 -7.24
N CYS A 71 -8.75 -24.58 -7.06
CA CYS A 71 -9.17 -23.45 -6.21
C CYS A 71 -10.19 -22.57 -6.96
N GLN A 72 -11.23 -22.13 -6.25
CA GLN A 72 -12.24 -21.24 -6.84
C GLN A 72 -11.74 -19.79 -7.02
N LEU A 73 -10.65 -19.39 -6.33
CA LEU A 73 -10.00 -18.08 -6.49
C LEU A 73 -8.89 -18.06 -7.55
N ARG A 74 -8.62 -19.19 -8.21
CA ARG A 74 -7.53 -19.32 -9.19
C ARG A 74 -7.55 -18.20 -10.25
N GLY A 75 -6.38 -17.69 -10.58
CA GLY A 75 -6.17 -16.64 -11.59
C GLY A 75 -6.30 -15.21 -11.09
N HIS A 76 -6.68 -15.00 -9.81
CA HIS A 76 -6.75 -13.65 -9.24
C HIS A 76 -5.38 -12.97 -9.21
N PHE A 77 -4.32 -13.75 -8.94
CA PHE A 77 -2.97 -13.21 -8.81
C PHE A 77 -2.45 -12.61 -10.10
N LEU A 78 -2.80 -13.18 -11.27
CA LEU A 78 -2.38 -12.61 -12.55
C LEU A 78 -2.88 -11.17 -12.72
N GLY A 79 -4.09 -10.85 -12.29
CA GLY A 79 -4.59 -9.47 -12.34
C GLY A 79 -3.75 -8.50 -11.52
N HIS A 80 -3.37 -8.88 -10.30
CA HIS A 80 -2.44 -8.12 -9.47
C HIS A 80 -1.04 -8.00 -10.11
N TRP A 81 -0.54 -9.11 -10.67
CA TRP A 81 0.74 -9.14 -11.38
C TRP A 81 0.75 -8.14 -12.55
N LEU A 82 -0.31 -8.14 -13.37
CA LEU A 82 -0.46 -7.21 -14.51
C LEU A 82 -0.42 -5.75 -14.06
N SER A 83 -1.19 -5.42 -13.04
CA SER A 83 -1.22 -4.08 -12.45
C SER A 83 0.15 -3.65 -11.92
N ALA A 84 0.80 -4.52 -11.14
CA ALA A 84 2.11 -4.24 -10.55
C ALA A 84 3.22 -4.11 -11.62
N ALA A 85 3.26 -5.01 -12.60
CA ALA A 85 4.24 -4.98 -13.67
C ALA A 85 4.09 -3.72 -14.54
N ALA A 86 2.85 -3.36 -14.90
CA ALA A 86 2.58 -2.14 -15.66
C ALA A 86 2.98 -0.87 -14.89
N ALA A 87 2.62 -0.81 -13.60
CA ALA A 87 2.96 0.31 -12.74
C ALA A 87 4.48 0.46 -12.54
N TYR A 88 5.21 -0.64 -12.36
CA TYR A 88 6.67 -0.62 -12.25
C TYR A 88 7.32 -0.14 -13.55
N CYS A 89 6.90 -0.67 -14.70
CA CYS A 89 7.41 -0.26 -16.02
C CYS A 89 7.19 1.24 -16.29
N ALA A 90 6.08 1.79 -15.84
CA ALA A 90 5.77 3.22 -16.02
C ALA A 90 6.78 4.15 -15.31
N SER A 91 7.31 3.74 -14.16
CA SER A 91 8.23 4.57 -13.37
C SER A 91 9.71 4.23 -13.59
N ASN A 92 10.04 3.10 -14.25
CA ASN A 92 11.41 2.59 -14.34
C ASN A 92 11.86 2.21 -15.76
N GLU A 93 11.03 2.38 -16.79
CA GLU A 93 11.34 2.02 -18.19
C GLU A 93 11.91 0.60 -18.37
N ASP A 94 11.37 -0.38 -17.62
CA ASP A 94 11.87 -1.76 -17.64
C ASP A 94 11.43 -2.50 -18.91
N ILE A 95 12.33 -2.56 -19.90
CA ILE A 95 12.06 -3.15 -21.22
C ILE A 95 11.79 -4.65 -21.13
N GLU A 96 12.50 -5.38 -20.27
CA GLU A 96 12.37 -6.84 -20.15
C GLU A 96 11.05 -7.22 -19.49
N LEU A 97 10.69 -6.55 -18.38
CA LEU A 97 9.42 -6.80 -17.72
C LEU A 97 8.25 -6.37 -18.61
N LYS A 98 8.40 -5.26 -19.35
CA LYS A 98 7.40 -4.83 -20.34
C LYS A 98 7.20 -5.85 -21.45
N ALA A 99 8.26 -6.41 -22.01
CA ALA A 99 8.15 -7.45 -23.05
C ALA A 99 7.43 -8.72 -22.53
N LYS A 100 7.69 -9.10 -21.27
CA LYS A 100 6.98 -10.20 -20.61
C LYS A 100 5.49 -9.87 -20.43
N LEU A 101 5.19 -8.65 -20.00
CA LEU A 101 3.82 -8.14 -19.85
C LEU A 101 3.05 -8.20 -21.18
N ASP A 102 3.62 -7.66 -22.26
CA ASP A 102 2.99 -7.62 -23.59
C ASP A 102 2.73 -9.04 -24.12
N LYS A 103 3.65 -9.99 -23.88
CA LYS A 103 3.45 -11.40 -24.22
C LYS A 103 2.25 -12.01 -23.47
N ILE A 104 2.13 -11.75 -22.18
CA ILE A 104 1.00 -12.25 -21.36
C ILE A 104 -0.33 -11.66 -21.87
N ILE A 105 -0.38 -10.37 -22.21
CA ILE A 105 -1.57 -9.75 -22.79
C ILE A 105 -1.96 -10.42 -24.12
N SER A 106 -0.98 -10.73 -24.97
CA SER A 106 -1.24 -11.43 -26.25
C SER A 106 -1.84 -12.82 -26.04
N GLU A 107 -1.37 -13.55 -25.02
CA GLU A 107 -1.92 -14.86 -24.67
C GLU A 107 -3.33 -14.76 -24.07
N LEU A 108 -3.61 -13.75 -23.23
CA LEU A 108 -4.97 -13.49 -22.74
C LEU A 108 -5.93 -13.18 -23.89
N ALA A 109 -5.52 -12.37 -24.86
CA ALA A 109 -6.33 -12.09 -26.05
C ALA A 109 -6.59 -13.37 -26.87
N ARG A 110 -5.60 -14.27 -26.97
CA ARG A 110 -5.76 -15.59 -27.60
C ARG A 110 -6.77 -16.45 -26.85
N CYS A 111 -6.68 -16.53 -25.52
CA CYS A 111 -7.61 -17.29 -24.68
C CYS A 111 -9.04 -16.73 -24.81
N GLN A 112 -9.22 -15.41 -24.79
CA GLN A 112 -10.52 -14.77 -24.99
C GLN A 112 -11.16 -15.16 -26.32
N LYS A 113 -10.36 -15.17 -27.40
CA LYS A 113 -10.84 -15.59 -28.73
C LYS A 113 -11.31 -17.04 -28.71
N LEU A 114 -10.58 -17.94 -28.03
CA LEU A 114 -10.94 -19.37 -27.92
C LEU A 114 -12.20 -19.57 -27.08
N ASN A 115 -12.47 -18.71 -26.10
CA ASN A 115 -13.67 -18.70 -25.27
C ASN A 115 -14.90 -18.01 -25.93
N GLY A 116 -14.90 -17.82 -27.24
CA GLY A 116 -16.03 -17.23 -27.96
C GLY A 116 -15.97 -15.72 -28.15
N GLY A 117 -14.93 -15.04 -27.64
CA GLY A 117 -14.59 -13.66 -27.96
C GLY A 117 -14.91 -12.61 -26.90
N GLU A 118 -15.74 -12.88 -25.91
CA GLU A 118 -16.07 -11.96 -24.82
C GLU A 118 -15.44 -12.40 -23.49
N TRP A 119 -15.67 -13.64 -23.07
CA TRP A 119 -15.20 -14.17 -21.80
C TRP A 119 -13.67 -14.38 -21.77
N ILE A 120 -13.05 -13.80 -20.75
CA ILE A 120 -11.64 -14.03 -20.39
C ILE A 120 -11.54 -14.27 -18.87
N GLY A 121 -12.04 -15.39 -18.42
CA GLY A 121 -11.94 -15.79 -17.02
C GLY A 121 -10.90 -16.89 -16.82
N SER A 122 -10.34 -16.92 -15.64
CA SER A 122 -9.56 -18.03 -15.10
C SER A 122 -10.43 -19.06 -14.37
N ILE A 123 -11.70 -18.76 -14.25
CA ILE A 123 -12.76 -19.56 -13.62
C ILE A 123 -13.89 -19.81 -14.63
N PRO A 124 -14.69 -20.86 -14.45
CA PRO A 124 -15.81 -21.12 -15.36
C PRO A 124 -16.89 -20.03 -15.30
N GLU A 125 -17.33 -19.57 -16.47
CA GLU A 125 -18.44 -18.62 -16.61
C GLU A 125 -19.70 -19.08 -15.84
N LYS A 126 -19.97 -20.37 -15.80
CA LYS A 126 -21.10 -20.96 -15.02
C LYS A 126 -21.08 -20.65 -13.52
N TYR A 127 -19.94 -20.21 -12.94
CA TYR A 127 -19.90 -19.81 -11.54
C TYR A 127 -20.81 -18.62 -11.25
N PHE A 128 -20.97 -17.73 -12.21
CA PHE A 128 -21.87 -16.59 -12.12
C PHE A 128 -23.36 -17.03 -12.11
N ASP A 129 -23.68 -18.08 -12.88
CA ASP A 129 -25.03 -18.68 -12.86
C ASP A 129 -25.32 -19.42 -11.54
N LEU A 130 -24.35 -20.17 -11.01
CA LEU A 130 -24.47 -20.85 -9.73
C LEU A 130 -24.70 -19.82 -8.61
N MET A 131 -23.90 -18.75 -8.58
CA MET A 131 -24.04 -17.65 -7.63
C MET A 131 -25.42 -16.97 -7.74
N ALA A 132 -25.92 -16.75 -8.96
CA ALA A 132 -27.22 -16.15 -9.20
C ALA A 132 -28.38 -17.04 -8.68
N ARG A 133 -28.23 -18.37 -8.70
CA ARG A 133 -29.18 -19.35 -8.15
C ARG A 133 -29.03 -19.54 -6.64
N GLY A 134 -28.16 -18.76 -5.97
CA GLY A 134 -27.94 -18.88 -4.52
C GLY A 134 -27.03 -20.03 -4.10
N GLN A 135 -26.36 -20.69 -5.05
CA GLN A 135 -25.33 -21.67 -4.72
C GLN A 135 -24.05 -20.98 -4.33
N TYR A 136 -23.39 -21.48 -3.30
CA TYR A 136 -22.12 -20.91 -2.84
C TYR A 136 -21.00 -21.16 -3.87
N VAL A 137 -20.36 -20.09 -4.28
CA VAL A 137 -19.09 -20.08 -5.03
C VAL A 137 -18.19 -19.05 -4.38
N TRP A 138 -16.96 -19.42 -4.09
CA TRP A 138 -16.03 -18.50 -3.40
C TRP A 138 -15.60 -17.38 -4.32
N SER A 139 -16.15 -16.20 -4.09
CA SER A 139 -15.77 -14.87 -4.59
C SER A 139 -15.46 -14.74 -6.09
N PRO A 140 -16.35 -15.20 -7.00
CA PRO A 140 -16.09 -15.13 -8.44
C PRO A 140 -15.95 -13.70 -8.97
N GLN A 141 -16.65 -12.72 -8.39
CA GLN A 141 -16.51 -11.33 -8.80
C GLN A 141 -15.18 -10.72 -8.36
N TYR A 142 -14.64 -11.13 -7.20
CA TYR A 142 -13.28 -10.76 -6.80
C TYR A 142 -12.24 -11.24 -7.83
N VAL A 143 -12.31 -12.50 -8.27
CA VAL A 143 -11.37 -13.04 -9.26
C VAL A 143 -11.43 -12.22 -10.57
N MET A 144 -12.63 -11.98 -11.06
CA MET A 144 -12.82 -11.23 -12.31
C MET A 144 -12.48 -9.74 -12.14
N HIS A 145 -12.73 -9.16 -10.96
CA HIS A 145 -12.27 -7.81 -10.65
C HIS A 145 -10.75 -7.68 -10.86
N LYS A 146 -9.96 -8.65 -10.37
CA LYS A 146 -8.50 -8.59 -10.55
C LYS A 146 -8.10 -8.65 -12.02
N THR A 147 -8.80 -9.45 -12.82
CA THR A 147 -8.57 -9.51 -14.27
C THR A 147 -8.89 -8.16 -14.96
N VAL A 148 -10.06 -7.56 -14.65
CA VAL A 148 -10.47 -6.25 -15.19
C VAL A 148 -9.48 -5.16 -14.76
N MET A 149 -9.16 -5.09 -13.46
CA MET A 149 -8.19 -4.14 -12.90
C MET A 149 -6.83 -4.24 -13.58
N GLY A 150 -6.27 -5.45 -13.67
CA GLY A 150 -4.97 -5.67 -14.27
C GLY A 150 -4.90 -5.24 -15.73
N LEU A 151 -5.90 -5.59 -16.54
CA LEU A 151 -5.98 -5.18 -17.95
C LEU A 151 -6.14 -3.65 -18.10
N THR A 152 -6.95 -3.03 -17.24
CA THR A 152 -7.15 -1.58 -17.21
C THR A 152 -5.86 -0.84 -16.87
N ASP A 153 -5.13 -1.31 -15.84
CA ASP A 153 -3.87 -0.72 -15.42
C ASP A 153 -2.77 -0.90 -16.47
N VAL A 154 -2.74 -2.04 -17.17
CA VAL A 154 -1.82 -2.23 -18.30
C VAL A 154 -2.05 -1.17 -19.38
N TYR A 155 -3.30 -0.92 -19.78
CA TYR A 155 -3.59 0.15 -20.72
C TYR A 155 -3.20 1.53 -20.16
N LYS A 156 -3.63 1.83 -18.94
CA LYS A 156 -3.41 3.12 -18.28
C LYS A 156 -1.93 3.48 -18.16
N TYR A 157 -1.09 2.53 -17.82
CA TYR A 157 0.32 2.77 -17.52
C TYR A 157 1.26 2.52 -18.70
N THR A 158 0.87 1.72 -19.68
CA THR A 158 1.76 1.37 -20.81
C THR A 158 1.20 1.72 -22.18
N GLY A 159 -0.05 2.16 -22.27
CA GLY A 159 -0.71 2.44 -23.55
C GLY A 159 -1.00 1.20 -24.38
N ASN A 160 -1.01 -0.02 -23.80
CA ASN A 160 -1.23 -1.26 -24.54
C ASN A 160 -2.69 -1.40 -24.99
N GLU A 161 -2.96 -1.05 -26.25
CA GLU A 161 -4.29 -1.10 -26.87
C GLU A 161 -4.90 -2.51 -26.91
N GLN A 162 -4.08 -3.56 -26.92
CA GLN A 162 -4.60 -4.93 -26.88
C GLN A 162 -5.24 -5.24 -25.53
N ALA A 163 -4.67 -4.74 -24.44
CA ALA A 163 -5.25 -4.88 -23.10
C ALA A 163 -6.62 -4.19 -23.01
N LEU A 164 -6.73 -2.97 -23.54
CA LEU A 164 -8.02 -2.26 -23.63
C LEU A 164 -9.03 -3.04 -24.48
N GLY A 165 -8.58 -3.61 -25.62
CA GLY A 165 -9.42 -4.45 -26.47
C GLY A 165 -9.96 -5.69 -25.76
N VAL A 166 -9.14 -6.34 -24.93
CA VAL A 166 -9.54 -7.52 -24.15
C VAL A 166 -10.55 -7.14 -23.06
N VAL A 167 -10.28 -6.10 -22.28
CA VAL A 167 -11.19 -5.68 -21.19
C VAL A 167 -12.49 -5.13 -21.73
N SER A 168 -12.47 -4.46 -22.91
CA SER A 168 -13.68 -3.94 -23.56
C SER A 168 -14.66 -5.06 -23.94
N LYS A 169 -14.18 -6.17 -24.47
CA LYS A 169 -15.02 -7.32 -24.80
C LYS A 169 -15.53 -8.04 -23.54
N LEU A 170 -14.70 -8.12 -22.50
CA LEU A 170 -15.16 -8.65 -21.21
C LEU A 170 -16.26 -7.77 -20.61
N ALA A 171 -16.18 -6.44 -20.78
CA ALA A 171 -17.23 -5.52 -20.37
C ALA A 171 -18.54 -5.75 -21.12
N ASP A 172 -18.50 -6.13 -22.41
CA ASP A 172 -19.70 -6.49 -23.17
C ASP A 172 -20.38 -7.72 -22.56
N TRP A 173 -19.59 -8.75 -22.16
CA TRP A 173 -20.10 -9.87 -21.39
C TRP A 173 -20.78 -9.44 -20.09
N TYR A 174 -20.16 -8.51 -19.33
CA TYR A 174 -20.74 -7.98 -18.08
C TYR A 174 -22.03 -7.18 -18.31
N VAL A 175 -22.13 -6.46 -19.44
CA VAL A 175 -23.37 -5.77 -19.84
C VAL A 175 -24.48 -6.81 -20.04
N HIS A 176 -24.19 -7.89 -20.81
CA HIS A 176 -25.16 -8.95 -21.10
C HIS A 176 -25.57 -9.68 -19.80
N TRP A 177 -24.60 -10.10 -18.99
CA TRP A 177 -24.86 -10.78 -17.72
C TRP A 177 -25.68 -9.91 -16.75
N THR A 178 -25.31 -8.63 -16.55
CA THR A 178 -26.05 -7.77 -15.63
C THR A 178 -27.42 -7.38 -16.17
N ASP A 179 -27.63 -7.25 -17.50
CA ASP A 179 -28.96 -7.05 -18.11
C ASP A 179 -29.88 -8.24 -17.82
N GLU A 180 -29.34 -9.45 -17.78
CA GLU A 180 -30.09 -10.65 -17.42
C GLU A 180 -30.37 -10.71 -15.92
N MET A 181 -29.37 -10.40 -15.08
CA MET A 181 -29.53 -10.40 -13.63
C MET A 181 -30.57 -9.40 -13.15
N LEU A 182 -30.61 -8.20 -13.71
CA LEU A 182 -31.66 -7.20 -13.39
C LEU A 182 -33.07 -7.71 -13.60
N LYS A 183 -33.29 -8.68 -14.51
CA LYS A 183 -34.60 -9.26 -14.79
C LYS A 183 -34.96 -10.42 -13.85
N ARG A 184 -34.00 -11.27 -13.47
CA ARG A 184 -34.27 -12.51 -12.75
C ARG A 184 -33.74 -12.58 -11.31
N SER A 185 -32.66 -11.89 -10.99
CA SER A 185 -31.98 -11.96 -9.69
C SER A 185 -31.09 -10.73 -9.47
N PRO A 186 -31.66 -9.52 -9.28
CA PRO A 186 -30.86 -8.28 -9.17
C PRO A 186 -29.80 -8.33 -8.08
N ASP A 187 -30.09 -9.00 -6.94
CA ASP A 187 -29.16 -9.13 -5.81
C ASP A 187 -27.89 -9.92 -6.17
N ALA A 188 -27.91 -10.69 -7.27
CA ALA A 188 -26.71 -11.43 -7.71
C ALA A 188 -25.55 -10.51 -8.09
N ILE A 189 -25.86 -9.28 -8.55
CA ILE A 189 -24.84 -8.27 -8.91
C ILE A 189 -23.98 -7.88 -7.69
N TYR A 190 -24.54 -7.99 -6.49
CA TYR A 190 -23.88 -7.60 -5.24
C TYR A 190 -23.30 -8.77 -4.44
N LYS A 191 -23.20 -9.97 -5.01
CA LYS A 191 -22.63 -11.16 -4.38
C LYS A 191 -21.20 -11.42 -4.86
N GLY A 192 -20.49 -12.31 -4.15
CA GLY A 192 -19.16 -12.79 -4.59
C GLY A 192 -18.05 -11.74 -4.51
N GLU A 193 -18.09 -10.91 -3.48
CA GLU A 193 -17.05 -9.88 -3.21
C GLU A 193 -16.87 -8.88 -4.37
N GLN A 194 -17.95 -8.24 -4.76
CA GLN A 194 -17.98 -7.31 -5.88
C GLN A 194 -17.38 -5.91 -5.58
N GLY A 195 -16.90 -5.66 -4.34
CA GLY A 195 -16.55 -4.30 -3.86
C GLY A 195 -15.65 -3.46 -4.77
N GLY A 196 -14.75 -4.10 -5.50
CA GLY A 196 -13.86 -3.41 -6.44
C GLY A 196 -14.44 -3.14 -7.84
N MET A 197 -15.60 -3.74 -8.18
CA MET A 197 -16.15 -3.62 -9.54
C MET A 197 -16.59 -2.20 -9.88
N LEU A 198 -17.09 -1.44 -8.91
CA LEU A 198 -17.45 -0.04 -9.11
C LEU A 198 -16.25 0.81 -9.54
N GLU A 199 -15.09 0.60 -8.90
CA GLU A 199 -13.87 1.35 -9.22
C GLU A 199 -13.40 1.10 -10.66
N VAL A 200 -13.29 -0.17 -11.07
CA VAL A 200 -12.73 -0.50 -12.39
C VAL A 200 -13.62 -0.05 -13.55
N TRP A 201 -14.94 -0.07 -13.39
CA TRP A 201 -15.85 0.46 -14.40
C TRP A 201 -15.80 1.99 -14.46
N ALA A 202 -15.71 2.66 -13.32
CA ALA A 202 -15.52 4.11 -13.25
C ALA A 202 -14.17 4.54 -13.85
N ASP A 203 -13.11 3.78 -13.63
CA ASP A 203 -11.79 4.00 -14.24
C ASP A 203 -11.86 3.89 -15.77
N LEU A 204 -12.45 2.83 -16.30
CA LEU A 204 -12.60 2.63 -17.74
C LEU A 204 -13.45 3.73 -18.39
N TYR A 205 -14.53 4.16 -17.72
CA TYR A 205 -15.28 5.33 -18.19
C TYR A 205 -14.43 6.61 -18.18
N GLY A 206 -13.67 6.82 -17.09
CA GLY A 206 -12.77 7.98 -16.97
C GLY A 206 -11.74 8.06 -18.10
N ILE A 207 -11.24 6.90 -18.55
CA ILE A 207 -10.23 6.78 -19.59
C ILE A 207 -10.86 6.89 -21.00
N THR A 208 -11.96 6.18 -21.25
CA THR A 208 -12.49 5.97 -22.61
C THR A 208 -13.67 6.85 -22.98
N LYS A 209 -14.44 7.31 -21.98
CA LYS A 209 -15.73 7.99 -22.14
C LYS A 209 -16.82 7.15 -22.83
N ASP A 210 -16.64 5.81 -22.90
CA ASP A 210 -17.65 4.91 -23.43
C ASP A 210 -18.73 4.65 -22.38
N GLU A 211 -19.97 4.99 -22.71
CA GLU A 211 -21.14 4.92 -21.81
C GLU A 211 -21.45 3.52 -21.27
N LYS A 212 -20.97 2.46 -21.92
CA LYS A 212 -21.14 1.10 -21.40
C LYS A 212 -20.49 0.92 -20.03
N TYR A 213 -19.35 1.57 -19.79
CA TYR A 213 -18.67 1.50 -18.50
C TYR A 213 -19.39 2.30 -17.42
N MET A 214 -19.97 3.47 -17.75
CA MET A 214 -20.84 4.20 -16.82
C MET A 214 -22.06 3.37 -16.45
N LYS A 215 -22.71 2.74 -17.44
CA LYS A 215 -23.83 1.82 -17.21
C LYS A 215 -23.46 0.69 -16.25
N LEU A 216 -22.26 0.11 -16.37
CA LEU A 216 -21.77 -0.90 -15.45
C LEU A 216 -21.48 -0.32 -14.06
N ALA A 217 -20.81 0.82 -13.97
CA ALA A 217 -20.55 1.50 -12.69
C ALA A 217 -21.85 1.77 -11.92
N GLU A 218 -22.88 2.27 -12.59
CA GLU A 218 -24.21 2.50 -12.00
C GLU A 218 -24.83 1.20 -11.44
N ARG A 219 -24.67 0.08 -12.13
CA ARG A 219 -25.16 -1.23 -11.69
C ARG A 219 -24.47 -1.75 -10.44
N TYR A 220 -23.20 -1.41 -10.25
CA TYR A 220 -22.41 -1.77 -9.06
C TYR A 220 -22.41 -0.70 -7.95
N SER A 221 -23.21 0.37 -8.12
CA SER A 221 -23.25 1.51 -7.18
C SER A 221 -24.09 1.29 -5.93
N GLY A 222 -24.95 0.28 -5.90
CA GLY A 222 -25.78 -0.08 -4.74
C GLY A 222 -25.03 -0.96 -3.75
N ASN A 223 -25.05 -0.61 -2.47
CA ASN A 223 -24.50 -1.45 -1.39
C ASN A 223 -25.03 -1.02 -0.03
N CYS A 224 -25.32 -2.00 0.85
CA CYS A 224 -25.82 -1.75 2.20
C CYS A 224 -24.83 -0.99 3.09
N VAL A 225 -23.52 -1.10 2.82
CA VAL A 225 -22.48 -0.30 3.49
C VAL A 225 -22.73 1.19 3.22
N PHE A 226 -22.96 1.58 1.97
CA PHE A 226 -23.27 2.96 1.63
C PHE A 226 -24.57 3.45 2.28
N ASP A 227 -25.61 2.63 2.31
CA ASP A 227 -26.90 2.98 2.93
C ASP A 227 -26.75 3.26 4.43
N THR A 228 -25.84 2.54 5.10
CA THR A 228 -25.55 2.72 6.53
C THR A 228 -24.68 3.97 6.74
N LEU A 229 -23.64 4.14 5.94
CA LEU A 229 -22.77 5.32 6.00
C LEU A 229 -23.54 6.62 5.68
N ASP A 230 -24.48 6.59 4.74
CA ASP A 230 -25.30 7.75 4.40
C ASP A 230 -26.17 8.20 5.58
N LYS A 231 -26.52 7.29 6.48
CA LYS A 231 -27.25 7.56 7.73
C LYS A 231 -26.31 7.92 8.90
N GLY A 232 -24.99 7.87 8.70
CA GLY A 232 -23.98 8.16 9.73
C GLY A 232 -23.77 7.02 10.74
N GLY A 233 -24.18 5.78 10.40
CA GLY A 233 -23.99 4.60 11.23
C GLY A 233 -22.65 3.88 10.99
N ASP A 234 -22.24 3.02 11.93
CA ASP A 234 -21.14 2.08 11.72
C ASP A 234 -21.59 0.95 10.79
N ALA A 235 -21.03 0.95 9.59
CA ALA A 235 -21.33 -0.04 8.55
C ALA A 235 -20.32 -1.20 8.54
N LEU A 236 -19.31 -1.20 9.40
CA LEU A 236 -18.12 -2.03 9.22
C LEU A 236 -17.93 -3.07 10.33
N THR A 237 -18.34 -2.82 11.57
CA THR A 237 -18.08 -3.75 12.68
C THR A 237 -18.53 -5.17 12.35
N ASN A 238 -17.60 -6.12 12.46
CA ASN A 238 -17.76 -7.54 12.12
C ASN A 238 -18.03 -7.81 10.62
N ASP A 239 -17.93 -6.82 9.73
CA ASP A 239 -17.90 -7.06 8.29
C ASP A 239 -16.48 -7.44 7.82
N HIS A 240 -16.39 -8.11 6.68
CA HIS A 240 -15.11 -8.51 6.09
C HIS A 240 -14.34 -7.25 5.65
N ALA A 241 -13.20 -6.99 6.32
CA ALA A 241 -12.49 -5.72 6.19
C ALA A 241 -12.02 -5.48 4.75
N ASN A 242 -11.26 -6.41 4.18
CA ASN A 242 -10.71 -6.24 2.84
C ASN A 242 -11.80 -6.20 1.75
N ALA A 243 -12.91 -6.93 1.89
CA ALA A 243 -13.98 -6.90 0.90
C ALA A 243 -14.77 -5.59 0.88
N SER A 244 -14.82 -4.87 2.02
CA SER A 244 -15.56 -3.60 2.16
C SER A 244 -14.77 -2.37 1.71
N ILE A 245 -13.43 -2.32 1.90
CA ILE A 245 -12.62 -1.13 1.59
C ILE A 245 -12.70 -0.73 0.11
N PRO A 246 -12.67 -1.63 -0.89
CA PRO A 246 -12.74 -1.25 -2.30
C PRO A 246 -14.02 -0.50 -2.70
N LEU A 247 -15.10 -0.58 -1.90
CA LEU A 247 -16.29 0.25 -2.09
C LEU A 247 -15.94 1.74 -1.99
N SER A 248 -15.03 2.11 -1.07
CA SER A 248 -14.58 3.50 -0.93
C SER A 248 -13.78 3.98 -2.14
N HIS A 249 -13.01 3.10 -2.79
CA HIS A 249 -12.30 3.43 -4.04
C HIS A 249 -13.28 3.67 -5.18
N GLY A 250 -14.29 2.79 -5.29
CA GLY A 250 -15.37 2.98 -6.27
C GLY A 250 -16.10 4.30 -6.08
N ALA A 251 -16.44 4.64 -4.82
CA ALA A 251 -17.03 5.93 -4.50
C ALA A 251 -16.09 7.09 -4.86
N ALA A 252 -14.80 6.98 -4.54
CA ALA A 252 -13.82 7.99 -4.88
C ALA A 252 -13.73 8.24 -6.39
N ARG A 253 -13.67 7.18 -7.18
CA ARG A 253 -13.63 7.31 -8.64
C ARG A 253 -14.92 7.87 -9.21
N MET A 254 -16.08 7.48 -8.67
CA MET A 254 -17.37 8.07 -9.07
C MET A 254 -17.40 9.58 -8.81
N TYR A 255 -16.86 10.04 -7.66
CA TYR A 255 -16.72 11.48 -7.42
C TYR A 255 -15.85 12.16 -8.48
N GLU A 256 -14.67 11.61 -8.77
CA GLU A 256 -13.74 12.22 -9.73
C GLU A 256 -14.27 12.29 -11.17
N ILE A 257 -15.14 11.35 -11.57
CA ILE A 257 -15.69 11.34 -12.94
C ILE A 257 -17.02 12.06 -13.08
N THR A 258 -17.81 12.19 -11.99
CA THR A 258 -19.15 12.80 -12.03
C THR A 258 -19.23 14.17 -11.35
N GLY A 259 -18.34 14.45 -10.40
CA GLY A 259 -18.43 15.64 -9.53
C GLY A 259 -19.55 15.57 -8.49
N ASP A 260 -20.24 14.44 -8.34
CA ASP A 260 -21.34 14.31 -7.38
C ASP A 260 -20.80 14.16 -5.96
N GLU A 261 -21.01 15.17 -5.12
CA GLU A 261 -20.57 15.27 -3.73
C GLU A 261 -21.03 14.11 -2.83
N LYS A 262 -22.08 13.41 -3.19
CA LYS A 262 -22.53 12.20 -2.50
C LYS A 262 -21.43 11.16 -2.43
N TRP A 263 -20.67 10.98 -3.51
CA TRP A 263 -19.62 9.98 -3.59
C TRP A 263 -18.39 10.36 -2.76
N LYS A 264 -18.02 11.66 -2.78
CA LYS A 264 -16.99 12.20 -1.89
C LYS A 264 -17.35 11.96 -0.42
N THR A 265 -18.58 12.33 -0.04
CA THR A 265 -19.10 12.14 1.32
C THR A 265 -19.04 10.68 1.76
N ARG A 266 -19.36 9.73 0.87
CA ARG A 266 -19.27 8.29 1.16
C ARG A 266 -17.84 7.84 1.41
N THR A 267 -16.88 8.33 0.60
CA THR A 267 -15.46 8.03 0.78
C THR A 267 -14.93 8.59 2.10
N GLU A 268 -15.25 9.83 2.43
CA GLU A 268 -14.88 10.48 3.69
C GLU A 268 -15.47 9.75 4.90
N ARG A 269 -16.74 9.39 4.86
CA ARG A 269 -17.42 8.63 5.93
C ARG A 269 -16.88 7.23 6.07
N PHE A 270 -16.53 6.57 4.96
CA PHE A 270 -15.91 5.26 5.01
C PHE A 270 -14.57 5.32 5.77
N PHE A 271 -13.67 6.23 5.38
CA PHE A 271 -12.38 6.39 6.06
C PHE A 271 -12.56 6.78 7.54
N LYS A 272 -13.49 7.67 7.82
CA LYS A 272 -13.81 8.07 9.19
C LYS A 272 -14.26 6.86 10.02
N CYS A 273 -15.19 6.05 9.51
CA CYS A 273 -15.69 4.84 10.17
C CYS A 273 -14.61 3.76 10.32
N ALA A 274 -13.74 3.59 9.30
CA ALA A 274 -12.72 2.55 9.26
C ALA A 274 -11.48 2.86 10.13
N VAL A 275 -11.12 4.14 10.24
CA VAL A 275 -9.86 4.59 10.86
C VAL A 275 -10.12 5.52 12.03
N THR A 276 -10.70 6.70 11.77
CA THR A 276 -10.75 7.77 12.78
C THR A 276 -11.66 7.45 13.95
N ASP A 277 -12.88 6.98 13.69
CA ASP A 277 -13.86 6.65 14.73
C ASP A 277 -13.64 5.23 15.31
N ARG A 278 -12.94 4.38 14.58
CA ARG A 278 -12.66 3.01 15.03
C ARG A 278 -11.41 2.94 15.92
N GLY A 279 -10.43 3.80 15.69
CA GLY A 279 -9.09 3.64 16.21
C GLY A 279 -8.30 2.55 15.46
N THR A 280 -6.99 2.57 15.62
CA THR A 280 -6.08 1.63 14.98
C THR A 280 -5.05 1.09 15.97
N TYR A 281 -4.46 -0.05 15.65
CA TYR A 281 -3.20 -0.43 16.29
C TYR A 281 -2.11 0.61 15.95
N ALA A 282 -1.06 0.66 16.76
CA ALA A 282 0.11 1.50 16.46
C ALA A 282 0.70 1.25 15.07
N THR A 283 0.43 0.09 14.48
CA THR A 283 0.82 -0.30 13.12
C THR A 283 -0.16 0.14 12.02
N SER A 284 -1.22 0.87 12.38
CA SER A 284 -2.30 1.40 11.53
C SER A 284 -3.38 0.41 11.08
N GLY A 285 -3.29 -0.86 11.46
CA GLY A 285 -4.36 -1.84 11.22
C GLY A 285 -5.57 -1.62 12.14
N ALA A 286 -6.75 -2.06 11.71
CA ALA A 286 -7.99 -1.97 12.47
C ALA A 286 -8.86 -3.24 12.34
N ASN A 287 -8.23 -4.37 12.01
CA ASN A 287 -8.89 -5.67 11.85
C ASN A 287 -8.19 -6.75 12.68
N SER A 288 -8.94 -7.77 13.05
CA SER A 288 -8.43 -9.02 13.63
C SER A 288 -9.06 -10.20 12.88
N GLY A 289 -8.24 -11.18 12.47
CA GLY A 289 -8.62 -12.03 11.35
C GLY A 289 -8.92 -11.16 10.14
N GLU A 290 -9.91 -11.53 9.33
CA GLU A 290 -10.33 -10.76 8.15
C GLU A 290 -11.47 -9.75 8.45
N PHE A 291 -11.77 -9.47 9.74
CA PHE A 291 -12.95 -8.71 10.14
C PHE A 291 -12.59 -7.43 10.89
N TRP A 292 -13.40 -6.38 10.66
CA TRP A 292 -13.24 -5.14 11.38
C TRP A 292 -13.47 -5.33 12.88
N VAL A 293 -12.52 -4.86 13.68
CA VAL A 293 -12.65 -4.78 15.14
C VAL A 293 -13.69 -3.70 15.49
N PRO A 294 -14.54 -3.90 16.52
CA PRO A 294 -15.41 -2.83 17.01
C PRO A 294 -14.63 -1.57 17.40
N PRO A 295 -15.23 -0.38 17.29
CA PRO A 295 -14.57 0.88 17.64
C PRO A 295 -13.95 0.85 19.04
N HIS A 296 -12.70 1.31 19.13
CA HIS A 296 -11.94 1.46 20.39
C HIS A 296 -11.78 0.16 21.19
N GLN A 297 -11.67 -0.99 20.52
CA GLN A 297 -11.47 -2.31 21.17
C GLN A 297 -10.25 -3.06 20.66
N GLN A 298 -9.25 -2.38 20.16
CA GLN A 298 -8.06 -2.98 19.57
C GLN A 298 -7.30 -3.89 20.55
N GLY A 299 -7.19 -3.49 21.82
CA GLY A 299 -6.51 -4.29 22.85
C GLY A 299 -7.23 -5.60 23.14
N HIS A 300 -8.56 -5.59 23.15
CA HIS A 300 -9.37 -6.80 23.38
C HIS A 300 -9.19 -7.85 22.27
N PHE A 301 -8.86 -7.38 21.06
CA PHE A 301 -8.69 -8.23 19.87
C PHE A 301 -7.22 -8.50 19.52
N LEU A 302 -6.25 -8.08 20.35
CA LEU A 302 -4.84 -8.41 20.12
C LEU A 302 -4.64 -9.93 20.02
N GLY A 303 -4.04 -10.38 18.93
CA GLY A 303 -3.91 -11.79 18.63
C GLY A 303 -2.75 -12.14 17.71
N ALA A 304 -2.87 -13.31 17.10
CA ALA A 304 -1.92 -13.82 16.11
C ALA A 304 -2.34 -13.49 14.66
N SER A 305 -3.49 -12.85 14.46
CA SER A 305 -4.06 -12.57 13.13
C SER A 305 -4.51 -11.11 13.02
N ASP A 306 -3.73 -10.19 13.62
CA ASP A 306 -4.01 -8.77 13.52
C ASP A 306 -3.50 -8.23 12.18
N GLN A 307 -4.02 -7.09 11.76
CA GLN A 307 -3.61 -6.33 10.60
C GLN A 307 -3.36 -7.19 9.35
N GLU A 308 -4.41 -7.54 8.64
CA GLU A 308 -4.30 -8.12 7.29
C GLU A 308 -3.61 -7.13 6.34
N PHE A 309 -2.64 -7.60 5.54
CA PHE A 309 -1.91 -6.72 4.64
C PHE A 309 -2.81 -6.03 3.59
N CYS A 310 -3.81 -6.74 3.07
CA CYS A 310 -4.74 -6.17 2.08
C CYS A 310 -5.50 -4.96 2.62
N THR A 311 -5.85 -4.96 3.91
CA THR A 311 -6.58 -3.83 4.52
C THR A 311 -5.70 -2.58 4.58
N VAL A 312 -4.43 -2.73 4.96
CA VAL A 312 -3.47 -1.62 5.00
C VAL A 312 -3.26 -1.04 3.59
N TYR A 313 -3.01 -1.89 2.59
CA TYR A 313 -2.83 -1.46 1.20
C TYR A 313 -4.06 -0.69 0.69
N ASN A 314 -5.24 -1.23 0.88
CA ASN A 314 -6.45 -0.60 0.37
C ASN A 314 -6.81 0.69 1.12
N LEU A 315 -6.56 0.78 2.44
CA LEU A 315 -6.77 2.02 3.21
C LEU A 315 -5.78 3.13 2.82
N VAL A 316 -4.52 2.78 2.48
CA VAL A 316 -3.58 3.74 1.90
C VAL A 316 -4.15 4.35 0.62
N ARG A 317 -4.76 3.56 -0.26
CA ARG A 317 -5.40 4.07 -1.48
C ARG A 317 -6.58 5.00 -1.17
N THR A 318 -7.40 4.68 -0.17
CA THR A 318 -8.48 5.56 0.27
C THR A 318 -7.95 6.88 0.83
N ALA A 319 -6.91 6.81 1.68
CA ALA A 319 -6.26 7.99 2.25
C ALA A 319 -5.62 8.88 1.17
N ASP A 320 -5.04 8.28 0.13
CA ASP A 320 -4.46 9.00 -1.01
C ASP A 320 -5.50 9.80 -1.81
N TYR A 321 -6.70 9.25 -2.05
CA TYR A 321 -7.81 10.02 -2.63
C TYR A 321 -8.17 11.22 -1.76
N LEU A 322 -8.31 11.00 -0.45
CA LEU A 322 -8.68 12.07 0.50
C LEU A 322 -7.59 13.13 0.61
N PHE A 323 -6.31 12.72 0.63
CA PHE A 323 -5.19 13.66 0.58
C PHE A 323 -5.21 14.51 -0.69
N LYS A 324 -5.35 13.87 -1.85
CA LYS A 324 -5.44 14.56 -3.15
C LYS A 324 -6.56 15.61 -3.17
N TRP A 325 -7.71 15.33 -2.55
CA TRP A 325 -8.84 16.26 -2.59
C TRP A 325 -8.71 17.42 -1.60
N THR A 326 -8.10 17.17 -0.45
CA THR A 326 -8.12 18.11 0.68
C THR A 326 -6.78 18.78 0.95
N GLY A 327 -5.67 18.12 0.67
CA GLY A 327 -4.33 18.54 1.12
C GLY A 327 -4.14 18.44 2.64
N ASP A 328 -5.04 17.77 3.37
CA ASP A 328 -4.96 17.61 4.83
C ASP A 328 -3.91 16.56 5.18
N THR A 329 -2.85 17.00 5.86
CA THR A 329 -1.66 16.20 6.18
C THR A 329 -1.95 14.95 7.01
N LYS A 330 -3.05 14.91 7.77
CA LYS A 330 -3.43 13.70 8.53
C LYS A 330 -3.55 12.44 7.66
N TYR A 331 -3.96 12.58 6.39
CA TYR A 331 -4.03 11.46 5.47
C TYR A 331 -2.62 11.03 5.00
N ALA A 332 -1.73 11.98 4.81
CA ALA A 332 -0.33 11.70 4.48
C ALA A 332 0.43 11.09 5.67
N ASP A 333 0.12 11.50 6.90
CA ASP A 333 0.65 10.91 8.14
C ASP A 333 0.18 9.45 8.30
N TYR A 334 -1.12 9.19 8.05
CA TYR A 334 -1.65 7.83 8.03
C TYR A 334 -0.96 6.96 6.97
N ILE A 335 -0.77 7.49 5.75
CA ILE A 335 -0.04 6.81 4.67
C ILE A 335 1.38 6.48 5.14
N GLU A 336 2.14 7.45 5.65
CA GLU A 336 3.50 7.23 6.14
C GLU A 336 3.57 6.12 7.19
N ARG A 337 2.65 6.14 8.15
CA ARG A 337 2.53 5.10 9.17
C ARG A 337 2.32 3.71 8.56
N CYS A 338 1.43 3.59 7.58
CA CYS A 338 1.18 2.36 6.84
C CYS A 338 2.38 1.91 6.00
N LEU A 339 3.14 2.83 5.41
CA LEU A 339 4.32 2.49 4.62
C LEU A 339 5.36 1.76 5.48
N TYR A 340 5.69 2.28 6.67
CA TYR A 340 6.69 1.65 7.54
C TYR A 340 6.15 0.40 8.24
N ASN A 341 4.94 0.46 8.80
CA ASN A 341 4.44 -0.59 9.70
C ASN A 341 3.48 -1.58 9.03
N GLY A 342 3.20 -1.39 7.76
CA GLY A 342 2.46 -2.28 6.89
C GLY A 342 3.29 -2.73 5.70
N PHE A 343 3.51 -1.86 4.70
CA PHE A 343 4.17 -2.23 3.45
C PHE A 343 5.56 -2.83 3.65
N LEU A 344 6.39 -2.18 4.46
CA LEU A 344 7.74 -2.68 4.78
C LEU A 344 7.69 -3.80 5.82
N ALA A 345 6.88 -3.66 6.88
CA ALA A 345 6.87 -4.63 7.97
C ALA A 345 6.26 -5.98 7.58
N GLN A 346 5.35 -6.01 6.61
CA GLN A 346 4.72 -7.25 6.15
C GLN A 346 5.35 -7.83 4.87
N GLN A 347 6.44 -7.25 4.37
CA GLN A 347 7.27 -7.85 3.33
C GLN A 347 8.57 -8.38 3.90
N ASN A 348 8.90 -9.63 3.62
CA ASN A 348 10.21 -10.20 3.94
C ASN A 348 11.32 -9.51 3.14
N ALA A 349 12.31 -8.95 3.83
CA ALA A 349 13.37 -8.15 3.24
C ALA A 349 14.32 -8.95 2.31
N SER A 350 14.34 -10.28 2.43
CA SER A 350 15.21 -11.15 1.64
C SER A 350 14.48 -11.82 0.48
N THR A 351 13.21 -12.20 0.68
CA THR A 351 12.45 -13.00 -0.29
C THR A 351 11.40 -12.21 -1.04
N GLY A 352 10.98 -11.04 -0.53
CA GLY A 352 9.87 -10.25 -1.06
C GLY A 352 8.48 -10.81 -0.72
N MET A 353 8.40 -11.92 0.01
CA MET A 353 7.13 -12.57 0.31
C MET A 353 6.37 -11.87 1.43
N PRO A 354 5.02 -11.83 1.34
CA PRO A 354 4.20 -11.22 2.37
C PRO A 354 4.03 -12.12 3.59
N THR A 355 3.77 -11.50 4.75
CA THR A 355 2.99 -12.15 5.79
C THR A 355 1.53 -11.74 5.64
N TYR A 356 0.60 -12.70 5.76
CA TYR A 356 -0.84 -12.45 5.61
C TYR A 356 -1.34 -11.48 6.68
N PHE A 357 -1.15 -11.87 7.93
CA PHE A 357 -1.43 -11.05 9.10
C PHE A 357 -0.12 -10.62 9.77
N LEU A 358 -0.12 -9.43 10.34
CA LEU A 358 0.94 -8.96 11.24
C LEU A 358 0.50 -9.27 12.67
N PRO A 359 1.02 -10.34 13.30
CA PRO A 359 0.62 -10.68 14.64
C PRO A 359 1.18 -9.66 15.64
N LEU A 360 0.31 -9.15 16.53
CA LEU A 360 0.67 -8.12 17.52
C LEU A 360 0.65 -8.64 18.97
N LYS A 361 0.23 -9.89 19.17
CA LYS A 361 0.32 -10.56 20.46
C LYS A 361 1.79 -10.71 20.89
N HIS A 362 2.06 -10.66 22.18
CA HIS A 362 3.39 -10.91 22.74
C HIS A 362 3.97 -12.25 22.26
N GLY A 363 5.29 -12.30 22.05
CA GLY A 363 6.00 -13.49 21.57
C GLY A 363 5.55 -13.96 20.19
N SER A 364 5.16 -13.07 19.33
CA SER A 364 4.70 -13.38 17.96
C SER A 364 5.85 -13.67 17.02
N LYS A 365 5.54 -14.37 15.93
CA LYS A 365 6.41 -14.54 14.75
C LYS A 365 5.64 -14.26 13.48
N LYS A 366 6.28 -13.62 12.52
CA LYS A 366 5.72 -13.46 11.17
C LYS A 366 5.74 -14.81 10.44
N LYS A 367 4.68 -15.07 9.65
CA LYS A 367 4.58 -16.26 8.80
C LYS A 367 4.64 -15.82 7.35
N TRP A 368 5.77 -16.06 6.73
CA TRP A 368 6.00 -15.67 5.35
C TRP A 368 5.35 -16.63 4.37
N GLY A 369 4.76 -16.08 3.32
CA GLY A 369 4.28 -16.85 2.18
C GLY A 369 5.43 -17.40 1.34
N SER A 370 5.10 -18.31 0.43
CA SER A 370 6.02 -18.88 -0.54
C SER A 370 5.88 -18.22 -1.92
N LYS A 371 6.90 -18.31 -2.76
CA LYS A 371 6.90 -17.71 -4.10
C LYS A 371 5.85 -18.29 -5.05
N THR A 372 5.50 -19.58 -4.90
CA THR A 372 4.71 -20.31 -5.92
C THR A 372 3.64 -21.25 -5.36
N HIS A 373 3.44 -21.31 -4.03
CA HIS A 373 2.56 -22.32 -3.42
C HIS A 373 1.44 -21.75 -2.54
N ASP A 374 1.38 -20.43 -2.34
CA ASP A 374 0.34 -19.82 -1.50
C ASP A 374 -0.59 -18.92 -2.30
N PHE A 375 -0.06 -17.86 -2.89
CA PHE A 375 -0.82 -16.88 -3.68
C PHE A 375 -2.07 -16.34 -2.99
N TRP A 376 -1.99 -16.08 -1.69
CA TRP A 376 -3.06 -15.41 -0.96
C TRP A 376 -3.40 -14.04 -1.58
N CYS A 377 -4.55 -13.45 -1.23
CA CYS A 377 -4.86 -12.07 -1.62
C CYS A 377 -3.71 -11.12 -1.30
N CYS A 378 -3.04 -11.35 -0.15
CA CYS A 378 -1.90 -10.54 0.30
C CYS A 378 -0.65 -10.65 -0.59
N HIS A 379 -0.44 -11.74 -1.33
CA HIS A 379 0.60 -11.77 -2.38
C HIS A 379 0.28 -10.76 -3.49
N GLY A 380 -0.98 -10.71 -3.89
CA GLY A 380 -1.44 -9.79 -4.92
C GLY A 380 -1.35 -8.32 -4.50
N THR A 381 -1.84 -7.98 -3.32
CA THR A 381 -1.75 -6.61 -2.82
C THR A 381 -0.32 -6.21 -2.50
N MET A 382 0.55 -7.13 -2.05
CA MET A 382 1.96 -6.85 -1.82
C MET A 382 2.68 -6.44 -3.10
N VAL A 383 2.52 -7.19 -4.19
CA VAL A 383 3.20 -6.82 -5.44
C VAL A 383 2.74 -5.47 -5.99
N GLN A 384 1.48 -5.09 -5.76
CA GLN A 384 0.99 -3.75 -6.11
C GLN A 384 1.52 -2.67 -5.16
N ALA A 385 1.53 -2.93 -3.85
CA ALA A 385 1.97 -1.98 -2.83
C ALA A 385 3.39 -1.49 -3.08
N GLN A 386 4.31 -2.40 -3.44
CA GLN A 386 5.71 -2.07 -3.71
C GLN A 386 5.92 -1.23 -4.98
N THR A 387 4.88 -1.02 -5.76
CA THR A 387 4.91 -0.15 -6.95
C THR A 387 4.17 1.18 -6.76
N LEU A 388 3.59 1.39 -5.56
CA LEU A 388 2.76 2.56 -5.29
C LEU A 388 3.57 3.81 -4.90
N TYR A 389 4.78 3.64 -4.42
CA TYR A 389 5.60 4.72 -3.85
C TYR A 389 5.70 5.97 -4.72
N PRO A 390 5.94 5.90 -6.05
CA PRO A 390 6.03 7.09 -6.90
C PRO A 390 4.77 7.95 -6.90
N ASP A 391 3.60 7.36 -6.70
CA ASP A 391 2.32 8.08 -6.69
C ASP A 391 2.07 8.86 -5.39
N LEU A 392 2.83 8.56 -4.34
CA LEU A 392 2.58 9.09 -2.99
C LEU A 392 3.48 10.26 -2.61
N VAL A 393 4.50 10.58 -3.42
CA VAL A 393 5.56 11.51 -3.01
C VAL A 393 5.25 12.95 -3.39
N TYR A 394 4.91 13.22 -4.65
CA TYR A 394 4.84 14.57 -5.18
C TYR A 394 3.45 14.94 -5.69
N PHE A 395 3.03 16.13 -5.30
CA PHE A 395 1.79 16.77 -5.76
C PHE A 395 2.07 18.21 -6.15
N THR A 396 1.14 18.83 -6.86
CA THR A 396 1.16 20.25 -7.17
C THR A 396 -0.17 20.90 -6.83
N ASP A 397 -0.15 22.20 -6.61
CA ASP A 397 -1.30 23.06 -6.55
C ASP A 397 -1.02 24.41 -7.21
N SER A 398 -1.93 25.37 -7.07
CA SER A 398 -1.78 26.70 -7.68
C SER A 398 -0.58 27.52 -7.13
N GLU A 399 0.01 27.14 -6.00
CA GLU A 399 1.15 27.82 -5.40
C GLU A 399 2.48 27.16 -5.77
N GLY A 400 2.50 25.86 -6.10
CA GLY A 400 3.75 25.18 -6.48
C GLY A 400 3.77 23.68 -6.19
N VAL A 401 4.86 23.18 -5.62
CA VAL A 401 5.14 21.76 -5.41
C VAL A 401 4.95 21.37 -3.96
N ILE A 402 4.34 20.20 -3.75
CA ILE A 402 4.12 19.61 -2.43
C ILE A 402 4.87 18.28 -2.36
N VAL A 403 5.67 18.11 -1.32
CA VAL A 403 6.28 16.83 -0.93
C VAL A 403 5.49 16.26 0.23
N SER A 404 4.80 15.14 -0.01
CA SER A 404 3.95 14.51 0.99
C SER A 404 4.63 13.37 1.74
N GLN A 405 5.55 12.63 1.08
CA GLN A 405 6.30 11.53 1.67
C GLN A 405 7.80 11.71 1.49
N TYR A 406 8.56 11.38 2.52
CA TYR A 406 10.02 11.52 2.54
C TYR A 406 10.69 10.20 2.09
N ILE A 407 10.56 9.93 0.79
CA ILE A 407 11.10 8.74 0.12
C ILE A 407 12.17 9.19 -0.88
N PRO A 408 13.41 8.69 -0.80
CA PRO A 408 14.45 9.04 -1.78
C PRO A 408 13.97 8.86 -3.21
N SER A 409 13.88 9.96 -3.94
CA SER A 409 13.27 9.99 -5.28
C SER A 409 13.63 11.23 -6.04
N LYS A 410 13.39 11.22 -7.34
CA LYS A 410 13.47 12.39 -8.21
C LYS A 410 12.20 12.52 -9.04
N ALA A 411 11.85 13.74 -9.38
CA ALA A 411 10.68 14.04 -10.19
C ALA A 411 10.93 15.16 -11.18
N ASP A 412 10.37 15.02 -12.39
CA ASP A 412 10.25 16.06 -13.39
C ASP A 412 8.83 16.62 -13.36
N ILE A 413 8.70 17.89 -12.99
CA ILE A 413 7.42 18.54 -12.67
C ILE A 413 7.27 19.78 -13.52
N THR A 414 6.07 20.10 -13.98
CA THR A 414 5.77 21.38 -14.62
C THR A 414 5.14 22.32 -13.62
N VAL A 415 5.72 23.50 -13.41
CA VAL A 415 5.19 24.55 -12.54
C VAL A 415 5.10 25.84 -13.35
N SER A 416 3.91 26.40 -13.50
CA SER A 416 3.68 27.60 -14.31
C SER A 416 4.28 27.50 -15.72
N ASP A 417 4.02 26.37 -16.39
CA ASP A 417 4.52 26.01 -17.73
C ASP A 417 6.06 25.90 -17.86
N LYS A 418 6.79 25.83 -16.73
CA LYS A 418 8.25 25.68 -16.69
C LYS A 418 8.64 24.32 -16.12
N PRO A 419 9.66 23.66 -16.69
CA PRO A 419 10.19 22.41 -16.15
C PRO A 419 10.96 22.66 -14.85
N VAL A 420 10.65 21.88 -13.85
CA VAL A 420 11.32 21.85 -12.54
C VAL A 420 11.72 20.42 -12.24
N HIS A 421 12.99 20.20 -11.97
CA HIS A 421 13.51 18.92 -11.51
C HIS A 421 13.73 19.00 -10.00
N ILE A 422 13.15 18.04 -9.26
CA ILE A 422 13.35 17.92 -7.81
C ILE A 422 13.93 16.54 -7.52
N GLU A 423 15.03 16.53 -6.76
CA GLU A 423 15.60 15.31 -6.19
C GLU A 423 15.55 15.42 -4.66
N GLN A 424 15.03 14.38 -3.98
CA GLN A 424 15.11 14.27 -2.54
C GLN A 424 15.91 13.04 -2.13
N THR A 425 16.72 13.20 -1.13
CA THR A 425 17.49 12.13 -0.49
C THR A 425 17.24 12.15 1.00
N THR A 426 17.12 10.95 1.57
CA THR A 426 17.07 10.75 3.03
C THR A 426 18.21 9.82 3.40
N ASP A 427 18.83 10.05 4.54
CA ASP A 427 19.94 9.22 4.99
C ASP A 427 19.61 8.51 6.31
N MET A 428 18.53 7.74 6.26
CA MET A 428 18.13 6.95 7.43
C MET A 428 19.15 5.88 7.83
N LYS A 429 19.89 5.33 6.85
CA LYS A 429 20.93 4.32 7.14
C LYS A 429 22.23 4.95 7.62
N ASN A 430 22.63 6.07 7.02
CA ASN A 430 23.93 6.68 7.29
C ASN A 430 23.86 7.77 8.36
N TYR A 431 22.68 8.24 8.69
CA TYR A 431 22.49 9.28 9.72
C TYR A 431 23.18 8.91 11.05
N ASN A 432 23.21 7.63 11.35
CA ASN A 432 23.78 7.08 12.57
C ASN A 432 25.17 6.44 12.37
N SER A 433 25.73 6.45 11.16
CA SER A 433 27.09 5.96 10.89
C SER A 433 28.12 7.01 11.25
N GLN A 434 28.16 7.40 12.52
CA GLN A 434 29.23 8.27 13.00
C GLN A 434 30.39 7.43 13.51
N THR A 435 31.58 7.83 13.17
CA THR A 435 32.76 7.22 13.76
C THR A 435 32.91 7.68 15.21
N PHE A 436 33.33 6.80 16.09
CA PHE A 436 33.57 7.07 17.53
C PHE A 436 34.50 8.28 17.78
N PHE A 437 35.23 8.71 16.78
CA PHE A 437 36.20 9.79 16.84
C PHE A 437 35.68 11.16 16.37
N ASP A 438 34.39 11.26 16.02
CA ASP A 438 33.80 12.55 15.70
C ASP A 438 33.38 13.27 16.98
N GLU A 439 34.31 14.02 17.56
CA GLU A 439 34.13 14.74 18.83
C GLU A 439 33.06 15.86 18.77
N HIS A 440 32.50 16.13 17.60
CA HIS A 440 31.61 17.28 17.35
C HIS A 440 30.18 16.88 17.04
N SER A 441 29.86 15.61 17.10
CA SER A 441 28.52 15.12 16.79
C SER A 441 27.63 15.04 18.02
N ASP A 442 26.65 15.90 18.08
CA ASP A 442 25.52 15.72 18.99
C ASP A 442 24.77 14.44 18.61
N PHE A 443 24.99 13.39 19.38
CA PHE A 443 24.33 12.12 19.23
C PHE A 443 22.85 12.23 19.62
N THR A 444 21.99 12.55 18.67
CA THR A 444 20.56 12.35 18.80
C THR A 444 20.12 11.30 17.80
N MET A 445 19.77 10.13 18.29
CA MET A 445 19.39 8.96 17.47
C MET A 445 18.11 9.15 16.65
N SER A 446 17.31 10.12 16.97
CA SER A 446 16.00 10.30 16.38
C SER A 446 15.95 11.48 15.42
N ARG A 447 16.97 11.63 14.58
CA ARG A 447 17.00 12.72 13.61
C ARG A 447 16.64 12.24 12.21
N TRP A 448 15.63 12.85 11.64
CA TRP A 448 15.24 12.65 10.25
C TRP A 448 15.80 13.79 9.41
N SER A 449 16.83 13.48 8.59
CA SER A 449 17.51 14.44 7.74
C SER A 449 17.17 14.20 6.27
N MET A 450 16.68 15.22 5.59
CA MET A 450 16.36 15.18 4.16
C MET A 450 17.07 16.32 3.44
N LYS A 451 17.49 16.04 2.22
CA LYS A 451 18.07 17.03 1.32
C LYS A 451 17.28 17.03 0.02
N PHE A 452 16.88 18.22 -0.39
CA PHE A 452 16.27 18.45 -1.70
C PHE A 452 17.21 19.23 -2.59
N THR A 453 17.30 18.84 -3.85
CA THR A 453 17.93 19.63 -4.90
C THR A 453 16.83 20.07 -5.85
N VAL A 454 16.70 21.36 -6.07
CA VAL A 454 15.74 21.97 -7.00
C VAL A 454 16.52 22.55 -8.17
N SER A 455 16.27 22.03 -9.36
CA SER A 455 16.96 22.45 -10.59
C SER A 455 15.94 22.93 -11.62
N CYS A 456 16.16 24.14 -12.14
CA CYS A 456 15.35 24.74 -13.20
C CYS A 456 16.27 25.32 -14.28
N GLU A 457 15.87 25.24 -15.56
CA GLU A 457 16.64 25.85 -16.66
C GLU A 457 16.74 27.38 -16.51
N GLU A 458 15.65 28.00 -16.05
CA GLU A 458 15.58 29.41 -15.71
C GLU A 458 14.98 29.61 -14.33
N LYS A 459 15.20 30.79 -13.73
CA LYS A 459 14.59 31.13 -12.45
C LYS A 459 13.09 30.98 -12.49
N THR A 460 12.57 30.14 -11.62
CA THR A 460 11.14 29.80 -11.53
C THR A 460 10.62 30.09 -10.14
N ALA A 461 9.63 30.95 -10.04
CA ALA A 461 9.01 31.35 -8.78
C ALA A 461 7.90 30.35 -8.39
N PHE A 462 8.00 29.72 -7.24
CA PHE A 462 6.96 28.88 -6.66
C PHE A 462 7.18 28.66 -5.16
N VAL A 463 6.15 28.10 -4.50
CA VAL A 463 6.24 27.66 -3.11
C VAL A 463 6.56 26.17 -3.09
N LEU A 464 7.68 25.81 -2.48
CA LEU A 464 7.98 24.42 -2.11
C LEU A 464 7.33 24.16 -0.74
N LYS A 465 6.35 23.26 -0.71
CA LYS A 465 5.61 22.85 0.49
C LYS A 465 6.12 21.49 0.93
N LEU A 466 6.71 21.41 2.10
CA LEU A 466 7.20 20.17 2.71
C LEU A 466 6.24 19.80 3.84
N ARG A 467 5.67 18.59 3.81
CA ARG A 467 4.77 18.14 4.89
C ARG A 467 5.51 18.18 6.23
N LEU A 468 4.89 18.71 7.24
CA LEU A 468 5.35 18.61 8.63
C LEU A 468 4.66 17.40 9.27
N PRO A 469 5.36 16.28 9.50
CA PRO A 469 4.77 15.09 10.10
C PRO A 469 4.27 15.34 11.52
N GLU A 470 3.18 14.68 11.91
CA GLU A 470 2.58 14.82 13.24
C GLU A 470 3.50 14.37 14.40
N TRP A 471 4.45 13.47 14.09
CA TRP A 471 5.37 12.91 15.09
C TRP A 471 6.57 13.80 15.41
N VAL A 472 6.76 14.92 14.72
CA VAL A 472 7.89 15.84 14.98
C VAL A 472 7.78 16.44 16.37
N SER A 473 8.82 16.24 17.20
CA SER A 473 8.79 16.57 18.63
C SER A 473 9.30 17.98 18.98
N GLY A 474 9.63 18.80 17.97
CA GLY A 474 10.18 20.15 18.19
C GLY A 474 10.08 21.00 16.92
N GLU A 475 10.83 22.10 16.91
CA GLU A 475 10.90 22.96 15.72
C GLU A 475 11.76 22.26 14.63
N PRO A 476 11.28 22.16 13.39
CA PRO A 476 12.08 21.65 12.29
C PRO A 476 13.19 22.64 11.95
N GLU A 477 14.37 22.11 11.61
CA GLU A 477 15.47 22.95 11.09
C GLU A 477 15.43 22.96 9.58
N VAL A 478 15.45 24.14 8.99
CA VAL A 478 15.39 24.33 7.53
C VAL A 478 16.56 25.18 7.06
N THR A 479 17.23 24.73 6.01
CA THR A 479 18.28 25.52 5.35
C THR A 479 17.99 25.66 3.86
N VAL A 480 18.36 26.80 3.28
CA VAL A 480 18.39 27.01 1.83
C VAL A 480 19.83 27.39 1.46
N ASN A 481 20.44 26.61 0.57
CA ASN A 481 21.85 26.78 0.17
C ASN A 481 22.81 26.84 1.39
N GLY A 482 22.53 26.01 2.40
CA GLY A 482 23.33 25.93 3.63
C GLY A 482 23.06 27.05 4.64
N ASN A 483 22.20 28.02 4.35
CA ASN A 483 21.84 29.08 5.27
C ASN A 483 20.53 28.74 5.98
N ALA A 484 20.51 28.84 7.31
CA ALA A 484 19.31 28.64 8.09
C ALA A 484 18.22 29.65 7.70
N VAL A 485 17.02 29.18 7.49
CA VAL A 485 15.87 30.02 7.13
C VAL A 485 14.72 29.78 8.10
N LYS A 486 14.01 30.83 8.44
CA LYS A 486 12.75 30.72 9.18
C LYS A 486 11.62 30.54 8.18
N ALA A 487 11.17 29.30 8.01
CA ALA A 487 10.05 28.98 7.14
C ALA A 487 8.70 29.32 7.77
N GLU A 488 7.72 29.63 6.95
CA GLU A 488 6.32 29.68 7.39
C GLU A 488 5.80 28.25 7.60
N ILE A 489 5.19 27.99 8.75
CA ILE A 489 4.47 26.73 9.01
C ILE A 489 2.97 27.02 9.02
N ALA A 490 2.26 26.44 8.06
CA ALA A 490 0.82 26.62 7.95
C ALA A 490 0.15 25.38 7.38
N ASN A 491 -0.99 25.00 7.94
CA ASN A 491 -1.82 23.87 7.51
C ASN A 491 -1.07 22.53 7.41
N GLY A 492 -0.12 22.27 8.32
CA GLY A 492 0.68 21.05 8.32
C GLY A 492 1.83 21.04 7.29
N TYR A 493 2.18 22.20 6.73
CA TYR A 493 3.28 22.34 5.78
C TYR A 493 4.30 23.38 6.20
N ILE A 494 5.57 23.09 5.96
CA ILE A 494 6.67 24.04 5.92
C ILE A 494 6.68 24.63 4.52
N LYS A 495 6.46 25.96 4.42
CA LYS A 495 6.34 26.67 3.14
C LYS A 495 7.59 27.49 2.87
N LEU A 496 8.21 27.23 1.72
CA LEU A 496 9.39 27.93 1.24
C LEU A 496 9.04 28.62 -0.09
N ALA A 497 8.72 29.89 -0.02
CA ALA A 497 8.50 30.70 -1.21
C ALA A 497 9.86 31.21 -1.73
N GLY A 498 10.14 31.01 -3.01
CA GLY A 498 11.41 31.40 -3.61
C GLY A 498 11.38 31.49 -5.14
N GLU A 499 12.44 32.07 -5.68
CA GLU A 499 12.80 31.95 -7.10
C GLU A 499 13.91 30.90 -7.20
N TRP A 500 13.53 29.71 -7.64
CA TRP A 500 14.38 28.53 -7.66
C TRP A 500 15.11 28.39 -9.00
N GLN A 501 16.38 27.94 -8.97
CA GLN A 501 17.14 27.59 -10.19
C GLN A 501 18.05 26.37 -9.96
N ASN A 502 19.09 26.49 -9.14
CA ASN A 502 19.99 25.41 -8.75
C ASN A 502 20.22 25.52 -7.24
N ASP A 503 19.18 25.19 -6.49
CA ASP A 503 19.13 25.43 -5.07
C ASP A 503 19.07 24.11 -4.29
N THR A 504 19.57 24.13 -3.07
CA THR A 504 19.47 23.01 -2.14
C THR A 504 18.66 23.41 -0.92
N VAL A 505 17.76 22.52 -0.50
CA VAL A 505 17.01 22.66 0.76
C VAL A 505 17.41 21.52 1.67
N GLY A 506 17.90 21.83 2.85
CA GLY A 506 18.09 20.89 3.95
C GLY A 506 16.92 20.97 4.91
N LEU A 507 16.42 19.81 5.31
CA LEU A 507 15.32 19.68 6.26
C LEU A 507 15.69 18.64 7.32
N PHE A 508 15.47 19.01 8.58
CA PHE A 508 15.75 18.16 9.71
C PHE A 508 14.58 18.16 10.68
N PHE A 509 14.13 16.97 11.06
CA PHE A 509 13.04 16.77 12.01
C PHE A 509 13.56 16.18 13.33
N PRO A 510 13.41 16.87 14.46
CA PRO A 510 13.62 16.23 15.76
C PRO A 510 12.52 15.20 16.01
N SER A 511 12.89 14.02 16.50
CA SER A 511 11.94 13.00 16.96
C SER A 511 12.35 12.44 18.31
N GLU A 512 11.37 11.93 19.04
CA GLU A 512 11.55 11.27 20.32
C GLU A 512 10.77 9.95 20.33
N ILE A 513 11.24 8.98 21.08
CA ILE A 513 10.46 7.76 21.31
C ILE A 513 9.18 8.13 22.06
N ARG A 514 8.06 7.60 21.60
CA ARG A 514 6.76 7.73 22.26
C ARG A 514 6.24 6.35 22.64
N MET A 515 5.47 6.28 23.73
CA MET A 515 4.71 5.09 24.11
C MET A 515 3.24 5.32 23.77
N GLU A 516 2.78 4.68 22.69
CA GLU A 516 1.40 4.77 22.22
C GLU A 516 0.53 3.70 22.88
N ARG A 517 -0.42 4.14 23.71
CA ARG A 517 -1.29 3.29 24.50
C ARG A 517 -2.51 2.84 23.69
N LEU A 518 -2.96 1.59 23.92
CA LEU A 518 -4.27 1.16 23.46
C LEU A 518 -5.39 1.80 24.29
N GLU A 519 -6.43 2.29 23.64
CA GLU A 519 -7.49 3.04 24.32
C GLU A 519 -8.26 2.18 25.32
N ASP A 520 -8.61 0.95 24.95
CA ASP A 520 -9.33 0.00 25.79
C ASP A 520 -8.43 -0.75 26.80
N MET A 521 -7.11 -0.72 26.60
CA MET A 521 -6.11 -1.32 27.48
C MET A 521 -4.94 -0.35 27.72
N PRO A 522 -5.16 0.78 28.43
CA PRO A 522 -4.17 1.85 28.53
C PRO A 522 -2.89 1.49 29.31
N TYR A 523 -2.85 0.30 29.93
CA TYR A 523 -1.65 -0.25 30.52
C TYR A 523 -0.71 -0.92 29.49
N LEU A 524 -1.21 -1.18 28.26
CA LEU A 524 -0.43 -1.70 27.14
C LEU A 524 -0.05 -0.54 26.21
N ALA A 525 1.23 -0.48 25.86
CA ALA A 525 1.73 0.52 24.92
C ALA A 525 2.78 -0.05 23.98
N ALA A 526 2.84 0.51 22.77
CA ALA A 526 3.86 0.26 21.77
C ALA A 526 4.88 1.40 21.78
N ALA A 527 6.17 1.07 21.68
CA ALA A 527 7.22 2.05 21.48
C ALA A 527 7.27 2.48 20.00
N VAL A 528 7.32 3.79 19.75
CA VAL A 528 7.31 4.35 18.39
C VAL A 528 8.34 5.46 18.28
N ASP A 529 9.17 5.43 17.25
CA ASP A 529 10.13 6.48 16.92
C ASP A 529 9.80 7.10 15.56
N GLY A 530 9.45 8.38 15.55
CA GLY A 530 8.87 9.00 14.38
C GLY A 530 7.59 8.23 13.94
N PRO A 531 7.48 7.79 12.67
CA PRO A 531 6.36 6.97 12.20
C PRO A 531 6.57 5.46 12.45
N ILE A 532 7.74 5.03 12.95
CA ILE A 532 8.19 3.63 12.98
C ILE A 532 7.83 2.99 14.32
N VAL A 533 7.05 1.92 14.28
CA VAL A 533 6.81 1.05 15.42
C VAL A 533 8.05 0.21 15.70
N LEU A 534 8.50 0.21 16.94
CA LEU A 534 9.61 -0.60 17.42
C LEU A 534 9.07 -1.89 18.03
N ALA A 535 9.71 -2.99 17.69
CA ALA A 535 9.41 -4.30 18.25
C ALA A 535 10.53 -4.71 19.22
N GLY A 536 10.16 -5.08 20.44
CA GLY A 536 11.09 -5.71 21.38
C GLY A 536 11.33 -7.16 20.97
N ILE A 537 12.61 -7.55 20.82
CA ILE A 537 13.00 -8.89 20.41
C ILE A 537 12.98 -9.80 21.63
N THR A 538 11.80 -10.34 21.90
CA THR A 538 11.54 -11.24 23.02
C THR A 538 10.28 -12.05 22.80
N GLY A 539 10.30 -13.31 23.23
CA GLY A 539 9.11 -14.17 23.31
C GLY A 539 8.37 -14.07 24.66
N CYS A 540 8.89 -13.26 25.59
CA CYS A 540 8.34 -13.16 26.92
C CYS A 540 7.12 -12.22 26.98
N ASP A 541 6.08 -12.61 27.71
CA ASP A 541 5.01 -11.70 28.15
C ASP A 541 5.50 -10.92 29.37
N CYS A 542 6.45 -10.01 29.14
CA CYS A 542 7.05 -9.17 30.17
C CYS A 542 6.63 -7.71 29.97
N GLY A 543 6.26 -7.03 31.05
CA GLY A 543 6.10 -5.57 31.01
C GLY A 543 7.46 -4.88 31.14
N LEU A 544 7.51 -3.59 30.83
CA LEU A 544 8.69 -2.75 31.04
C LEU A 544 8.55 -1.96 32.34
N GLN A 545 9.63 -1.94 33.12
CA GLN A 545 9.76 -1.08 34.30
C GLN A 545 9.96 0.36 33.87
N GLY A 546 9.25 1.29 34.49
CA GLY A 546 9.43 2.72 34.27
C GLY A 546 8.16 3.45 33.91
N ASP A 547 8.25 4.77 33.86
CA ASP A 547 7.15 5.68 33.51
C ASP A 547 7.09 5.87 32.00
N TYR A 548 6.05 5.38 31.36
CA TYR A 548 5.84 5.46 29.92
C TYR A 548 5.64 6.92 29.42
N SER A 549 5.44 7.89 30.32
CA SER A 549 5.48 9.31 29.95
C SER A 549 6.91 9.83 29.74
N LYS A 550 7.94 9.03 30.10
CA LYS A 550 9.36 9.36 30.00
C LYS A 550 10.16 8.23 29.32
N PRO A 551 9.87 7.95 28.06
CA PRO A 551 10.53 6.81 27.37
C PRO A 551 12.05 6.89 27.35
N ALA A 552 12.63 8.08 27.37
CA ALA A 552 14.09 8.31 27.46
C ALA A 552 14.72 7.72 28.73
N ASP A 553 13.94 7.50 29.79
CA ASP A 553 14.43 6.81 30.99
C ASP A 553 14.43 5.28 30.85
N ILE A 554 13.72 4.75 29.85
CA ILE A 554 13.54 3.31 29.60
C ILE A 554 14.44 2.83 28.46
N PHE A 555 14.62 3.65 27.42
CA PHE A 555 15.34 3.29 26.20
C PHE A 555 16.66 4.05 26.09
N GLU A 556 17.65 3.38 25.56
CA GLU A 556 18.89 4.01 25.11
C GLU A 556 19.30 3.46 23.74
N PRO A 557 20.04 4.25 22.95
CA PRO A 557 20.54 3.80 21.67
C PRO A 557 21.40 2.55 21.77
N GLN A 558 21.21 1.59 20.89
CA GLN A 558 22.06 0.42 20.80
C GLN A 558 23.29 0.69 19.94
N ILE A 559 24.48 0.45 20.50
CA ILE A 559 25.76 0.55 19.78
C ILE A 559 26.15 -0.83 19.28
N GLU A 560 26.32 -1.01 17.97
CA GLU A 560 27.01 -2.16 17.43
C GLU A 560 28.54 -1.93 17.41
N HIS A 561 29.25 -2.77 18.15
CA HIS A 561 30.72 -2.78 18.12
C HIS A 561 31.22 -3.58 16.92
N THR A 562 31.73 -2.90 15.90
CA THR A 562 32.63 -3.51 14.92
C THR A 562 34.06 -3.02 15.17
N TYR A 563 35.07 -3.84 14.90
CA TYR A 563 36.46 -3.56 15.25
C TYR A 563 37.06 -2.26 14.68
N SER A 564 36.41 -1.61 13.72
CA SER A 564 36.91 -0.39 13.07
C SER A 564 35.97 0.81 13.13
N THR A 565 34.71 0.59 13.46
CA THR A 565 33.69 1.64 13.53
C THR A 565 32.66 1.26 14.56
N PHE A 566 32.06 2.25 15.20
CA PHE A 566 30.89 2.05 16.09
C PHE A 566 29.66 2.62 15.38
N PRO A 567 29.09 1.91 14.39
CA PRO A 567 27.93 2.42 13.72
C PRO A 567 26.73 2.38 14.66
N TRP A 568 26.10 3.52 14.82
CA TRP A 568 24.77 3.59 15.35
C TRP A 568 23.80 3.06 14.31
N LYS A 569 22.86 2.22 14.71
CA LYS A 569 21.74 1.87 13.85
C LYS A 569 20.55 2.75 14.20
N GLN A 570 20.08 3.48 13.24
CA GLN A 570 18.88 4.29 13.41
C GLN A 570 17.71 3.41 13.85
N ASN A 571 16.94 3.91 14.83
CA ASN A 571 15.76 3.24 15.37
C ASN A 571 16.04 1.86 15.99
N GLU A 572 17.28 1.58 16.37
CA GLU A 572 17.62 0.46 17.23
C GLU A 572 17.96 0.94 18.64
N TYR A 573 17.36 0.30 19.61
CA TYR A 573 17.46 0.67 21.02
C TYR A 573 17.62 -0.56 21.91
N ILE A 574 18.13 -0.34 23.11
CA ILE A 574 18.10 -1.32 24.18
C ILE A 574 17.40 -0.70 25.39
N THR A 575 16.61 -1.48 26.11
CA THR A 575 16.04 -1.01 27.37
C THR A 575 17.10 -0.93 28.47
N LYS A 576 16.91 -0.04 29.41
CA LYS A 576 17.74 0.10 30.61
C LYS A 576 16.88 -0.02 31.87
N GLY A 577 17.50 -0.42 32.98
CA GLY A 577 16.79 -0.54 34.26
C GLY A 577 15.79 -1.70 34.32
N GLN A 578 15.87 -2.66 33.42
CA GLN A 578 15.04 -3.86 33.39
C GLN A 578 15.77 -5.02 34.07
N GLU A 579 15.03 -6.04 34.54
CA GLU A 579 15.64 -7.28 35.02
C GLU A 579 16.46 -7.95 33.89
N TYR A 580 15.91 -7.95 32.67
CA TYR A 580 16.60 -8.32 31.43
C TYR A 580 16.38 -7.22 30.40
N ASN A 581 17.46 -6.63 29.92
CA ASN A 581 17.36 -5.61 28.88
C ASN A 581 16.94 -6.25 27.55
N ILE A 582 16.05 -5.59 26.85
CA ILE A 582 15.45 -6.04 25.59
C ILE A 582 15.91 -5.13 24.47
N THR A 583 16.39 -5.69 23.37
CA THR A 583 16.67 -4.96 22.14
C THR A 583 15.38 -4.64 21.42
N PHE A 584 15.22 -3.38 21.01
CA PHE A 584 14.13 -2.89 20.18
C PHE A 584 14.67 -2.47 18.82
N LYS A 585 14.02 -2.92 17.76
CA LYS A 585 14.35 -2.53 16.39
C LYS A 585 13.07 -2.23 15.59
N PRO A 586 13.20 -1.55 14.43
CA PRO A 586 12.05 -1.33 13.55
C PRO A 586 11.30 -2.62 13.28
N LEU A 587 9.98 -2.57 13.36
CA LEU A 587 9.15 -3.74 13.10
C LEU A 587 9.34 -4.28 11.67
N TYR A 588 9.72 -3.43 10.71
CA TYR A 588 10.02 -3.84 9.34
C TYR A 588 11.37 -4.59 9.19
N ASP A 589 12.25 -4.53 10.19
CA ASP A 589 13.51 -5.27 10.23
C ASP A 589 13.41 -6.61 11.00
N VAL A 590 12.26 -6.87 11.62
CA VAL A 590 11.97 -8.17 12.25
C VAL A 590 11.61 -9.16 11.16
N MET A 591 12.36 -10.27 11.06
CA MET A 591 12.12 -11.33 10.07
C MET A 591 11.57 -12.59 10.73
N ASP A 592 12.42 -13.41 11.31
CA ASP A 592 12.08 -14.74 11.86
C ASP A 592 12.14 -14.79 13.38
N GLU A 593 12.52 -13.67 14.01
CA GLU A 593 12.64 -13.57 15.46
C GLU A 593 11.26 -13.58 16.13
N GLU A 594 11.21 -14.01 17.37
CA GLU A 594 10.09 -13.73 18.27
C GLU A 594 10.12 -12.28 18.71
N TYR A 595 8.98 -11.64 18.65
CA TYR A 595 8.87 -10.23 19.01
C TYR A 595 7.59 -9.89 19.76
N THR A 596 7.64 -8.77 20.44
CA THR A 596 6.50 -8.15 21.13
C THR A 596 6.40 -6.69 20.72
N VAL A 597 5.20 -6.22 20.40
CA VAL A 597 4.92 -4.81 20.08
C VAL A 597 4.37 -4.08 21.30
N TYR A 598 3.39 -4.66 21.97
CA TYR A 598 2.74 -4.04 23.12
C TYR A 598 3.25 -4.58 24.44
N PHE A 599 3.75 -3.70 25.29
CA PHE A 599 4.30 -4.01 26.60
C PHE A 599 3.43 -3.38 27.70
N SER A 600 3.22 -4.13 28.79
CA SER A 600 2.55 -3.61 29.97
C SER A 600 3.49 -2.72 30.78
N GLU A 601 2.96 -1.59 31.27
CA GLU A 601 3.68 -0.68 32.17
C GLU A 601 3.79 -1.30 33.58
N LYS A 602 5.01 -1.50 34.04
CA LYS A 602 5.30 -1.92 35.42
C LYS A 602 5.79 -0.73 36.22
N LYS A 603 5.14 -0.49 37.35
CA LYS A 603 5.50 0.59 38.29
C LYS A 603 6.60 0.18 39.24
#